data_9a2eee9293d962739a23efdbd56aedcd
#
_entry.id   9a2eee9293d962739a23efdbd56aedcd
#
_cell.length_a   1.000
_cell.length_b   1.000
_cell.length_c   1.000
_cell.angle_alpha   90.00
_cell.angle_beta   90.00
_cell.angle_gamma   90.00
#
_symmetry.space_group_name_H-M   'P 1'
#
loop_
_entity.id
_entity.type
_entity.pdbx_description
1 polymer ?
#
loop_
_entity_poly.entity_id
_entity_poly.type
_entity_poly.pdbx_seq_one_letter_code
_entity_poly.pdbx_strand_id
1 'polypeptide(L)'
;MGVAEPVAPGASPIPEQIRELSLSLFDYTQELHALGAAERMILEQAALLPAAPAHRTKKKPYQAALELVRAQPSLELEAEQQKVLAAVVVVWRRALRLKDLKYLKLTAVQQRGALTMVAILRIAEGLDSSGSGETAIQKVEPSASGMRIIVEGPSVAVDAAEAQRQARLWEKLGYPTVEVLESSEAATWLIPYPQPAEKIGILPNDSLAEAGRKVMLYHFAQVLRHEDGTRLGEDIEALHDMRVATRRLRAAFEVFSEAFEPGALKPHLKGLRATGRALGSVRDLDVFMEKAQRYIETLPEEKRAGLDPLLSQWKEQRDAARGRMLEHLNSWEYASFKEKFNLFLHSPGAGVRSQPPDQLAPDRVCELAPVLIYSRIAAARAYAPFLADAPIERLHALRIEFKKLRYTVEYFSEVLGKRSVEVINDLKLLQDHLGDLNDAQVASLILGEFIKGWEASQQTLPIQERQSIEEVVNYLAVRYAEQHHLQVTFQAAWEAHFDKRGFRRNLAQAVSVL
;
A
#
# COMPACT_ATOMS: atom_id res chain seq x y z
N MET A 1 -43.85 -10.22 -21.37
CA MET A 1 -42.75 -9.61 -22.13
C MET A 1 -43.24 -8.23 -22.54
N GLY A 2 -43.04 -7.23 -21.69
CA GLY A 2 -43.26 -5.82 -21.97
C GLY A 2 -41.93 -5.23 -22.44
N VAL A 3 -41.88 -4.82 -23.68
CA VAL A 3 -40.75 -4.07 -24.23
C VAL A 3 -40.87 -2.68 -23.61
N ALA A 4 -39.87 -2.29 -22.78
CA ALA A 4 -39.78 -0.92 -22.27
C ALA A 4 -39.61 0.02 -23.45
N GLU A 5 -40.49 1.00 -23.61
CA GLU A 5 -40.35 2.06 -24.60
C GLU A 5 -39.05 2.83 -24.34
N PRO A 6 -38.27 3.17 -25.38
CA PRO A 6 -37.09 3.98 -25.21
C PRO A 6 -37.48 5.38 -24.72
N VAL A 7 -36.96 5.78 -23.55
CA VAL A 7 -37.12 7.12 -22.99
C VAL A 7 -36.60 8.15 -24.02
N ALA A 8 -37.41 9.14 -24.34
CA ALA A 8 -37.07 10.19 -25.30
C ALA A 8 -35.82 10.96 -24.82
N PRO A 9 -34.84 11.24 -25.71
CA PRO A 9 -33.68 12.05 -25.36
C PRO A 9 -34.11 13.48 -25.03
N GLY A 10 -34.03 13.87 -23.73
CA GLY A 10 -34.33 15.22 -23.28
C GLY A 10 -35.12 15.34 -21.98
N ALA A 11 -35.30 14.28 -21.22
CA ALA A 11 -35.80 14.39 -19.84
C ALA A 11 -34.80 15.19 -18.97
N SER A 12 -35.33 16.07 -18.10
CA SER A 12 -34.46 16.82 -17.17
C SER A 12 -34.08 15.94 -15.99
N PRO A 13 -32.80 15.94 -15.58
CA PRO A 13 -32.32 15.18 -14.43
C PRO A 13 -33.13 15.47 -13.16
N ILE A 14 -33.35 14.46 -12.36
CA ILE A 14 -34.20 14.53 -11.15
C ILE A 14 -33.35 15.04 -9.97
N PRO A 15 -33.67 16.19 -9.34
CA PRO A 15 -32.84 16.77 -8.29
C PRO A 15 -32.55 15.81 -7.12
N GLU A 16 -33.52 15.02 -6.70
CA GLU A 16 -33.36 14.03 -5.62
C GLU A 16 -32.38 12.93 -6.00
N GLN A 17 -32.45 12.46 -7.23
CA GLN A 17 -31.52 11.48 -7.77
C GLN A 17 -30.08 12.03 -7.86
N ILE A 18 -29.93 13.29 -8.32
CA ILE A 18 -28.62 13.95 -8.34
C ILE A 18 -28.05 14.08 -6.93
N ARG A 19 -28.89 14.39 -5.93
CA ARG A 19 -28.50 14.47 -4.53
C ARG A 19 -27.94 13.13 -4.05
N GLU A 20 -28.66 12.04 -4.25
CA GLU A 20 -28.24 10.70 -3.82
C GLU A 20 -26.94 10.26 -4.51
N LEU A 21 -26.85 10.40 -5.82
CA LEU A 21 -25.65 10.06 -6.58
C LEU A 21 -24.45 10.91 -6.18
N SER A 22 -24.65 12.23 -5.97
CA SER A 22 -23.56 13.13 -5.58
C SER A 22 -23.04 12.85 -4.16
N LEU A 23 -23.93 12.54 -3.22
CA LEU A 23 -23.53 12.15 -1.86
C LEU A 23 -22.80 10.81 -1.85
N SER A 24 -23.28 9.83 -2.60
CA SER A 24 -22.57 8.54 -2.78
C SER A 24 -21.16 8.74 -3.36
N LEU A 25 -21.02 9.52 -4.43
CA LEU A 25 -19.73 9.85 -5.00
C LEU A 25 -18.82 10.57 -4.01
N PHE A 26 -19.35 11.53 -3.27
CA PHE A 26 -18.60 12.26 -2.25
C PHE A 26 -18.05 11.31 -1.19
N ASP A 27 -18.89 10.44 -0.65
CA ASP A 27 -18.51 9.51 0.42
C ASP A 27 -17.49 8.47 -0.08
N TYR A 28 -17.67 7.91 -1.27
CA TYR A 28 -16.72 6.98 -1.87
C TYR A 28 -15.37 7.60 -2.23
N THR A 29 -15.32 8.91 -2.51
CA THR A 29 -14.10 9.61 -2.95
C THR A 29 -13.50 10.51 -1.88
N GLN A 30 -13.96 10.40 -0.62
CA GLN A 30 -13.53 11.27 0.48
C GLN A 30 -12.01 11.27 0.69
N GLU A 31 -11.35 10.11 0.58
CA GLU A 31 -9.89 10.01 0.69
C GLU A 31 -9.15 10.77 -0.42
N LEU A 32 -9.76 10.93 -1.59
CA LEU A 32 -9.15 11.63 -2.73
C LEU A 32 -9.22 13.14 -2.59
N HIS A 33 -10.35 13.67 -2.11
CA HIS A 33 -10.58 15.12 -2.04
C HIS A 33 -10.42 15.71 -0.63
N ALA A 34 -10.47 14.89 0.41
CA ALA A 34 -10.29 15.29 1.80
C ALA A 34 -11.24 16.42 2.28
N LEU A 35 -12.43 16.56 1.66
CA LEU A 35 -13.47 17.49 2.09
C LEU A 35 -14.23 16.89 3.27
N GLY A 36 -14.73 17.75 4.18
CA GLY A 36 -15.37 17.32 5.41
C GLY A 36 -16.91 17.37 5.39
N ALA A 37 -17.50 17.22 6.58
CA ALA A 37 -18.95 17.21 6.75
C ALA A 37 -19.62 18.53 6.35
N ALA A 38 -18.94 19.68 6.50
CA ALA A 38 -19.44 20.98 6.09
C ALA A 38 -19.60 21.07 4.56
N GLU A 39 -18.62 20.59 3.80
CA GLU A 39 -18.67 20.56 2.34
C GLU A 39 -19.68 19.52 1.84
N ARG A 40 -19.83 18.38 2.54
CA ARG A 40 -20.87 17.38 2.24
C ARG A 40 -22.29 17.98 2.37
N MET A 41 -22.53 18.75 3.41
CA MET A 41 -23.80 19.45 3.60
C MET A 41 -24.04 20.51 2.50
N ILE A 42 -23.00 21.28 2.12
CA ILE A 42 -23.08 22.24 1.02
C ILE A 42 -23.40 21.54 -0.30
N LEU A 43 -22.79 20.37 -0.57
CA LEU A 43 -23.03 19.58 -1.77
C LEU A 43 -24.49 19.11 -1.83
N GLU A 44 -25.02 18.59 -0.72
CA GLU A 44 -26.40 18.16 -0.58
C GLU A 44 -27.38 19.30 -0.91
N GLN A 45 -27.16 20.45 -0.31
CA GLN A 45 -28.02 21.61 -0.55
C GLN A 45 -27.90 22.13 -2.00
N ALA A 46 -26.69 22.10 -2.57
CA ALA A 46 -26.48 22.50 -3.97
C ALA A 46 -27.26 21.63 -4.95
N ALA A 47 -27.33 20.30 -4.71
CA ALA A 47 -28.06 19.37 -5.57
C ALA A 47 -29.56 19.66 -5.64
N LEU A 48 -30.17 20.10 -4.53
CA LEU A 48 -31.59 20.39 -4.41
C LEU A 48 -31.99 21.79 -4.90
N LEU A 49 -31.03 22.73 -4.96
CA LEU A 49 -31.34 24.08 -5.36
C LEU A 49 -31.63 24.19 -6.87
N PRO A 50 -32.71 24.89 -7.25
CA PRO A 50 -33.01 25.13 -8.67
C PRO A 50 -31.90 25.96 -9.32
N ALA A 51 -31.72 25.83 -10.62
CA ALA A 51 -30.80 26.67 -11.37
C ALA A 51 -31.15 28.15 -11.14
N ALA A 52 -30.17 28.95 -10.68
CA ALA A 52 -30.39 30.38 -10.47
C ALA A 52 -30.91 31.04 -11.75
N PRO A 53 -32.04 31.76 -11.72
CA PRO A 53 -32.68 32.31 -12.93
C PRO A 53 -31.81 33.39 -13.56
N ALA A 54 -30.97 32.99 -14.49
CA ALA A 54 -29.96 33.86 -15.10
C ALA A 54 -30.51 34.80 -16.18
N HIS A 55 -31.70 34.52 -16.68
CA HIS A 55 -32.22 35.22 -17.86
C HIS A 55 -33.27 36.31 -17.55
N ARG A 56 -33.66 36.47 -16.28
CA ARG A 56 -34.72 37.44 -15.89
C ARG A 56 -34.25 38.61 -15.02
N THR A 57 -32.98 38.64 -14.59
CA THR A 57 -32.47 39.74 -13.74
C THR A 57 -31.27 40.43 -14.36
N LYS A 58 -31.21 41.78 -14.24
CA LYS A 58 -30.04 42.62 -14.59
C LYS A 58 -28.83 42.37 -13.67
N LYS A 59 -28.94 41.45 -12.70
CA LYS A 59 -27.91 41.14 -11.70
C LYS A 59 -26.86 40.16 -12.25
N LYS A 60 -25.63 40.30 -11.76
CA LYS A 60 -24.56 39.34 -12.08
C LYS A 60 -24.91 37.95 -11.51
N PRO A 61 -24.59 36.85 -12.23
CA PRO A 61 -24.99 35.48 -11.83
C PRO A 61 -24.70 35.11 -10.39
N TYR A 62 -23.51 35.51 -9.87
CA TYR A 62 -23.13 35.21 -8.49
C TYR A 62 -23.96 35.96 -7.44
N GLN A 63 -24.45 37.17 -7.76
CA GLN A 63 -25.35 37.93 -6.88
C GLN A 63 -26.73 37.28 -6.79
N ALA A 64 -27.25 36.84 -7.94
CA ALA A 64 -28.52 36.13 -7.99
C ALA A 64 -28.45 34.79 -7.23
N ALA A 65 -27.35 34.04 -7.34
CA ALA A 65 -27.17 32.80 -6.60
C ALA A 65 -27.05 33.05 -5.08
N LEU A 66 -26.29 34.06 -4.66
CA LEU A 66 -26.17 34.41 -3.24
C LEU A 66 -27.52 34.86 -2.63
N GLU A 67 -28.34 35.59 -3.39
CA GLU A 67 -29.70 35.96 -2.99
C GLU A 67 -30.59 34.73 -2.90
N LEU A 68 -30.50 33.80 -3.87
CA LEU A 68 -31.24 32.54 -3.85
C LEU A 68 -30.91 31.72 -2.61
N VAL A 69 -29.62 31.59 -2.26
CA VAL A 69 -29.16 30.88 -1.07
C VAL A 69 -29.69 31.54 0.20
N ARG A 70 -29.61 32.87 0.30
CA ARG A 70 -30.10 33.65 1.46
C ARG A 70 -31.61 33.64 1.61
N ALA A 71 -32.34 33.46 0.53
CA ALA A 71 -33.79 33.37 0.54
C ALA A 71 -34.34 32.00 1.03
N GLN A 72 -33.48 31.04 1.33
CA GLN A 72 -33.84 29.73 1.86
C GLN A 72 -33.73 29.72 3.39
N PRO A 73 -34.85 29.88 4.14
CA PRO A 73 -34.81 30.00 5.61
C PRO A 73 -34.39 28.70 6.32
N SER A 74 -34.45 27.57 5.64
CA SER A 74 -34.11 26.25 6.18
C SER A 74 -32.59 25.94 6.18
N LEU A 75 -31.76 26.83 5.63
CA LEU A 75 -30.33 26.62 5.55
C LEU A 75 -29.63 27.30 6.75
N GLU A 76 -29.33 26.54 7.79
CA GLU A 76 -28.48 26.99 8.90
C GLU A 76 -27.01 27.03 8.48
N LEU A 77 -26.67 27.89 7.50
CA LEU A 77 -25.32 28.05 6.97
C LEU A 77 -24.70 29.37 7.44
N GLU A 78 -23.44 29.30 7.85
CA GLU A 78 -22.63 30.50 8.11
C GLU A 78 -22.40 31.32 6.84
N ALA A 79 -22.12 32.62 6.98
CA ALA A 79 -21.95 33.55 5.86
C ALA A 79 -20.91 33.08 4.83
N GLU A 80 -19.83 32.46 5.27
CA GLU A 80 -18.79 31.90 4.37
C GLU A 80 -19.29 30.65 3.63
N GLN A 81 -20.01 29.78 4.30
CA GLN A 81 -20.63 28.58 3.69
C GLN A 81 -21.67 28.98 2.63
N GLN A 82 -22.46 30.02 2.87
CA GLN A 82 -23.40 30.59 1.89
C GLN A 82 -22.68 31.06 0.62
N LYS A 83 -21.51 31.66 0.74
CA LYS A 83 -20.70 32.07 -0.42
C LYS A 83 -20.19 30.87 -1.20
N VAL A 84 -19.72 29.82 -0.49
CA VAL A 84 -19.27 28.57 -1.13
C VAL A 84 -20.44 27.89 -1.85
N LEU A 85 -21.59 27.76 -1.22
CA LEU A 85 -22.80 27.22 -1.85
C LEU A 85 -23.21 28.00 -3.09
N ALA A 86 -23.23 29.32 -3.02
CA ALA A 86 -23.50 30.18 -4.18
C ALA A 86 -22.50 29.97 -5.32
N ALA A 87 -21.21 29.77 -4.98
CA ALA A 87 -20.17 29.45 -5.97
C ALA A 87 -20.44 28.12 -6.66
N VAL A 88 -20.77 27.07 -5.89
CA VAL A 88 -21.09 25.74 -6.42
C VAL A 88 -22.29 25.81 -7.39
N VAL A 89 -23.39 26.44 -6.97
CA VAL A 89 -24.62 26.57 -7.81
C VAL A 89 -24.36 27.33 -9.11
N VAL A 90 -23.58 28.42 -9.06
CA VAL A 90 -23.28 29.21 -10.28
C VAL A 90 -22.40 28.44 -11.26
N VAL A 91 -21.36 27.76 -10.74
CA VAL A 91 -20.37 27.08 -11.60
C VAL A 91 -20.89 25.76 -12.14
N TRP A 92 -21.72 25.05 -11.35
CA TRP A 92 -22.28 23.75 -11.77
C TRP A 92 -23.13 23.88 -13.05
N ARG A 93 -24.03 24.84 -13.12
CA ARG A 93 -25.01 24.98 -14.21
C ARG A 93 -24.49 25.75 -15.43
N ARG A 94 -23.21 26.18 -15.43
CA ARG A 94 -22.63 27.01 -16.50
C ARG A 94 -21.24 26.55 -16.93
N ALA A 95 -20.83 26.98 -18.13
CA ALA A 95 -19.43 26.86 -18.55
C ALA A 95 -18.53 27.57 -17.53
N LEU A 96 -17.48 26.86 -17.06
CA LEU A 96 -16.55 27.29 -16.03
C LEU A 96 -15.92 28.65 -16.36
N ARG A 97 -16.26 29.69 -15.63
CA ARG A 97 -15.60 30.99 -15.69
C ARG A 97 -14.93 31.27 -14.36
N LEU A 98 -13.64 30.94 -14.22
CA LEU A 98 -12.83 31.18 -13.02
C LEU A 98 -12.93 32.63 -12.48
N LYS A 99 -13.19 33.60 -13.37
CA LYS A 99 -13.39 34.99 -12.97
C LYS A 99 -14.63 35.22 -12.09
N ASP A 100 -15.64 34.36 -12.19
CA ASP A 100 -16.86 34.49 -11.39
C ASP A 100 -16.62 34.13 -9.91
N LEU A 101 -15.67 33.23 -9.62
CA LEU A 101 -15.26 32.87 -8.26
C LEU A 101 -14.54 34.01 -7.53
N LYS A 102 -13.80 34.88 -8.25
CA LYS A 102 -13.08 36.04 -7.67
C LYS A 102 -14.03 37.05 -7.03
N TYR A 103 -15.25 37.18 -7.54
CA TYR A 103 -16.22 38.10 -6.99
C TYR A 103 -16.80 37.68 -5.63
N LEU A 104 -16.75 36.42 -5.29
CA LEU A 104 -17.20 35.89 -4.00
C LEU A 104 -16.12 35.99 -2.91
N LYS A 105 -14.91 36.43 -3.27
CA LYS A 105 -13.74 36.58 -2.37
C LYS A 105 -13.43 35.30 -1.57
N LEU A 106 -13.59 34.13 -2.21
CA LEU A 106 -13.26 32.86 -1.61
C LEU A 106 -11.74 32.67 -1.51
N THR A 107 -11.27 32.03 -0.45
CA THR A 107 -9.88 31.60 -0.33
C THR A 107 -9.54 30.54 -1.39
N ALA A 108 -8.25 30.30 -1.65
CA ALA A 108 -7.84 29.25 -2.61
C ALA A 108 -8.35 27.86 -2.22
N VAL A 109 -8.40 27.55 -0.92
CA VAL A 109 -8.94 26.29 -0.40
C VAL A 109 -10.43 26.17 -0.67
N GLN A 110 -11.20 27.22 -0.36
CA GLN A 110 -12.64 27.26 -0.63
C GLN A 110 -12.95 27.19 -2.12
N GLN A 111 -12.16 27.85 -2.98
CA GLN A 111 -12.31 27.76 -4.44
C GLN A 111 -12.08 26.33 -4.93
N ARG A 112 -11.02 25.66 -4.44
CA ARG A 112 -10.74 24.27 -4.80
C ARG A 112 -11.85 23.34 -4.32
N GLY A 113 -12.33 23.48 -3.09
CA GLY A 113 -13.44 22.70 -2.54
C GLY A 113 -14.72 22.89 -3.35
N ALA A 114 -15.07 24.14 -3.70
CA ALA A 114 -16.24 24.44 -4.54
C ALA A 114 -16.12 23.77 -5.93
N LEU A 115 -14.96 23.83 -6.58
CA LEU A 115 -14.73 23.19 -7.87
C LEU A 115 -14.80 21.65 -7.79
N THR A 116 -14.32 21.07 -6.71
CA THR A 116 -14.44 19.62 -6.45
C THR A 116 -15.90 19.21 -6.30
N MET A 117 -16.69 19.93 -5.51
CA MET A 117 -18.14 19.68 -5.39
C MET A 117 -18.86 19.82 -6.74
N VAL A 118 -18.50 20.83 -7.55
CA VAL A 118 -19.05 20.98 -8.90
C VAL A 118 -18.67 19.80 -9.79
N ALA A 119 -17.46 19.28 -9.68
CA ALA A 119 -17.05 18.10 -10.46
C ALA A 119 -17.87 16.86 -10.09
N ILE A 120 -18.12 16.64 -8.80
CA ILE A 120 -18.97 15.56 -8.30
C ILE A 120 -20.41 15.72 -8.81
N LEU A 121 -20.99 16.91 -8.70
CA LEU A 121 -22.36 17.20 -9.18
C LEU A 121 -22.50 16.97 -10.68
N ARG A 122 -21.49 17.31 -11.48
CA ARG A 122 -21.52 17.07 -12.93
C ARG A 122 -21.48 15.59 -13.27
N ILE A 123 -20.68 14.80 -12.57
CA ILE A 123 -20.67 13.35 -12.76
C ILE A 123 -22.04 12.77 -12.37
N ALA A 124 -22.59 13.19 -11.23
CA ALA A 124 -23.92 12.75 -10.77
C ALA A 124 -25.05 13.15 -11.75
N GLU A 125 -25.00 14.37 -12.30
CA GLU A 125 -25.95 14.83 -13.33
C GLU A 125 -25.81 14.00 -14.63
N GLY A 126 -24.58 13.60 -14.99
CA GLY A 126 -24.34 12.69 -16.09
C GLY A 126 -24.92 11.30 -15.86
N LEU A 127 -24.88 10.80 -14.64
CA LEU A 127 -25.44 9.51 -14.24
C LEU A 127 -26.99 9.49 -14.20
N ASP A 128 -27.65 10.62 -14.31
CA ASP A 128 -29.12 10.73 -14.48
C ASP A 128 -29.48 11.50 -15.75
N SER A 129 -28.63 11.45 -16.77
CA SER A 129 -28.83 12.18 -18.03
C SER A 129 -30.05 11.69 -18.82
N SER A 130 -30.46 10.45 -18.63
CA SER A 130 -31.69 9.90 -19.17
C SER A 130 -32.94 10.45 -18.46
N GLY A 131 -32.82 10.99 -17.24
CA GLY A 131 -33.93 11.42 -16.40
C GLY A 131 -34.79 10.25 -15.91
N SER A 132 -34.26 9.04 -15.89
CA SER A 132 -34.97 7.85 -15.41
C SER A 132 -35.14 7.85 -13.88
N GLY A 133 -34.19 8.44 -13.16
CA GLY A 133 -34.13 8.38 -11.70
C GLY A 133 -33.78 7.00 -11.13
N GLU A 134 -33.36 6.06 -11.99
CA GLU A 134 -33.17 4.65 -11.60
C GLU A 134 -31.71 4.19 -11.69
N THR A 135 -30.79 5.05 -12.16
CA THR A 135 -29.36 4.72 -12.18
C THR A 135 -28.76 4.78 -10.79
N ALA A 136 -28.15 3.67 -10.34
CA ALA A 136 -27.54 3.56 -9.03
C ALA A 136 -26.04 3.27 -9.12
N ILE A 137 -25.26 3.88 -8.22
CA ILE A 137 -23.84 3.56 -8.05
C ILE A 137 -23.74 2.32 -7.16
N GLN A 138 -23.28 1.21 -7.72
CA GLN A 138 -23.00 0.01 -6.97
C GLN A 138 -21.68 0.09 -6.21
N LYS A 139 -20.66 0.64 -6.87
CA LYS A 139 -19.29 0.69 -6.32
C LYS A 139 -18.47 1.79 -6.97
N VAL A 140 -17.58 2.39 -6.18
CA VAL A 140 -16.48 3.20 -6.68
C VAL A 140 -15.18 2.59 -6.19
N GLU A 141 -14.29 2.27 -7.11
CA GLU A 141 -13.05 1.57 -6.79
C GLU A 141 -11.87 2.12 -7.61
N PRO A 142 -10.64 1.97 -7.12
CA PRO A 142 -9.46 2.26 -7.93
C PRO A 142 -9.40 1.35 -9.16
N SER A 143 -8.95 1.90 -10.28
CA SER A 143 -8.58 1.14 -11.46
C SER A 143 -7.12 1.37 -11.82
N ALA A 144 -6.60 0.58 -12.77
CA ALA A 144 -5.24 0.74 -13.24
C ALA A 144 -5.01 2.10 -13.94
N SER A 145 -6.03 2.64 -14.60
CA SER A 145 -6.03 3.96 -15.26
C SER A 145 -6.35 5.10 -14.29
N GLY A 146 -7.12 4.84 -13.21
CA GLY A 146 -7.58 5.89 -12.30
C GLY A 146 -8.62 5.42 -11.29
N MET A 147 -9.87 5.80 -11.51
CA MET A 147 -11.04 5.48 -10.69
C MET A 147 -12.13 4.86 -11.56
N ARG A 148 -12.75 3.80 -11.10
CA ARG A 148 -13.88 3.15 -11.76
C ARG A 148 -15.15 3.35 -10.96
N ILE A 149 -16.22 3.80 -11.62
CA ILE A 149 -17.57 3.92 -11.09
C ILE A 149 -18.40 2.83 -11.76
N ILE A 150 -18.86 1.86 -10.99
CA ILE A 150 -19.71 0.77 -11.47
C ILE A 150 -21.15 1.15 -11.18
N VAL A 151 -21.98 1.16 -12.24
CA VAL A 151 -23.37 1.60 -12.19
C VAL A 151 -24.33 0.55 -12.77
N GLU A 152 -25.56 0.60 -12.31
CA GLU A 152 -26.66 -0.21 -12.83
C GLU A 152 -27.90 0.65 -13.02
N GLY A 153 -28.78 0.21 -13.91
CA GLY A 153 -30.05 0.88 -14.20
C GLY A 153 -30.56 0.59 -15.62
N PRO A 154 -31.82 0.90 -15.93
CA PRO A 154 -32.42 0.59 -17.24
C PRO A 154 -31.84 1.43 -18.39
N SER A 155 -31.30 2.62 -18.11
CA SER A 155 -30.73 3.54 -19.10
C SER A 155 -29.21 3.74 -18.91
N VAL A 156 -28.55 2.81 -18.22
CA VAL A 156 -27.18 2.94 -17.74
C VAL A 156 -26.16 3.25 -18.84
N ALA A 157 -26.29 2.72 -20.05
CA ALA A 157 -25.35 2.97 -21.15
C ALA A 157 -25.32 4.46 -21.56
N VAL A 158 -26.47 5.14 -21.56
CA VAL A 158 -26.56 6.57 -21.87
C VAL A 158 -26.00 7.39 -20.71
N ASP A 159 -26.37 7.06 -19.51
CA ASP A 159 -25.97 7.74 -18.29
C ASP A 159 -24.46 7.61 -18.02
N ALA A 160 -23.90 6.41 -18.19
CA ALA A 160 -22.47 6.17 -18.07
C ALA A 160 -21.66 6.98 -19.09
N ALA A 161 -22.08 7.00 -20.36
CA ALA A 161 -21.41 7.76 -21.40
C ALA A 161 -21.43 9.28 -21.14
N GLU A 162 -22.53 9.82 -20.60
CA GLU A 162 -22.60 11.23 -20.23
C GLU A 162 -21.75 11.52 -18.98
N ALA A 163 -21.84 10.70 -17.94
CA ALA A 163 -21.02 10.84 -16.73
C ALA A 163 -19.53 10.81 -17.06
N GLN A 164 -19.10 9.93 -17.96
CA GLN A 164 -17.73 9.87 -18.46
C GLN A 164 -17.30 11.19 -19.11
N ARG A 165 -18.17 11.85 -19.89
CA ARG A 165 -17.90 13.17 -20.48
C ARG A 165 -17.81 14.27 -19.44
N GLN A 166 -18.66 14.22 -18.41
CA GLN A 166 -18.72 15.21 -17.33
C GLN A 166 -17.56 15.11 -16.33
N ALA A 167 -16.88 13.96 -16.25
CA ALA A 167 -15.74 13.72 -15.39
C ALA A 167 -14.50 14.60 -15.70
N ARG A 168 -14.44 15.25 -16.86
CA ARG A 168 -13.30 16.08 -17.28
C ARG A 168 -12.91 17.18 -16.30
N LEU A 169 -13.85 17.72 -15.51
CA LEU A 169 -13.53 18.73 -14.52
C LEU A 169 -12.79 18.10 -13.33
N TRP A 170 -13.21 16.93 -12.89
CA TRP A 170 -12.56 16.14 -11.83
C TRP A 170 -11.09 15.86 -12.20
N GLU A 171 -10.85 15.39 -13.41
CA GLU A 171 -9.50 15.10 -13.91
C GLU A 171 -8.63 16.36 -14.04
N LYS A 172 -9.20 17.49 -14.49
CA LYS A 172 -8.49 18.78 -14.55
C LYS A 172 -8.10 19.34 -13.19
N LEU A 173 -8.75 18.95 -12.12
CA LEU A 173 -8.39 19.28 -10.75
C LEU A 173 -7.23 18.42 -10.21
N GLY A 174 -6.74 17.46 -11.01
CA GLY A 174 -5.62 16.58 -10.67
C GLY A 174 -6.04 15.30 -9.93
N TYR A 175 -7.34 15.01 -9.90
CA TYR A 175 -7.85 13.73 -9.39
C TYR A 175 -7.68 12.60 -10.43
N PRO A 176 -7.79 11.31 -10.01
CA PRO A 176 -7.67 10.18 -10.92
C PRO A 176 -8.63 10.27 -12.11
N THR A 177 -8.23 9.76 -13.28
CA THR A 177 -9.13 9.59 -14.42
C THR A 177 -10.32 8.72 -14.03
N VAL A 178 -11.49 9.00 -14.61
CA VAL A 178 -12.73 8.30 -14.28
C VAL A 178 -13.10 7.36 -15.42
N GLU A 179 -13.41 6.12 -15.08
CA GLU A 179 -14.06 5.13 -15.96
C GLU A 179 -15.45 4.83 -15.39
N VAL A 180 -16.49 5.00 -16.18
CA VAL A 180 -17.86 4.66 -15.78
C VAL A 180 -18.29 3.43 -16.56
N LEU A 181 -18.59 2.32 -15.88
CA LEU A 181 -18.92 1.04 -16.47
C LEU A 181 -20.27 0.53 -15.97
N GLU A 182 -21.03 -0.10 -16.85
CA GLU A 182 -22.17 -0.90 -16.47
C GLU A 182 -21.73 -2.13 -15.65
N SER A 183 -22.54 -2.53 -14.67
CA SER A 183 -22.24 -3.67 -13.80
C SER A 183 -22.00 -4.97 -14.57
N SER A 184 -22.74 -5.18 -15.67
CA SER A 184 -22.55 -6.33 -16.57
C SER A 184 -21.21 -6.31 -17.32
N GLU A 185 -20.72 -5.13 -17.69
CA GLU A 185 -19.43 -4.95 -18.36
C GLU A 185 -18.26 -5.05 -17.40
N ALA A 186 -18.41 -4.54 -16.17
CA ALA A 186 -17.35 -4.56 -15.15
C ALA A 186 -16.83 -5.98 -14.88
N ALA A 187 -17.70 -6.98 -14.90
CA ALA A 187 -17.31 -8.38 -14.71
C ALA A 187 -16.40 -8.92 -15.83
N THR A 188 -16.47 -8.33 -17.04
CA THR A 188 -15.70 -8.76 -18.22
C THR A 188 -14.31 -8.11 -18.30
N TRP A 189 -14.11 -6.96 -17.65
CA TRP A 189 -12.86 -6.17 -17.70
C TRP A 189 -11.96 -6.36 -16.48
N LEU A 190 -12.44 -7.05 -15.44
CA LEU A 190 -11.64 -7.31 -14.24
C LEU A 190 -10.60 -8.41 -14.54
N ILE A 191 -9.33 -8.04 -14.53
CA ILE A 191 -8.25 -9.02 -14.49
C ILE A 191 -8.29 -9.68 -13.12
N PRO A 192 -8.59 -10.99 -13.01
CA PRO A 192 -8.66 -11.64 -11.72
C PRO A 192 -7.31 -11.56 -11.01
N TYR A 193 -7.34 -11.41 -9.69
CA TYR A 193 -6.12 -11.49 -8.91
C TYR A 193 -5.50 -12.88 -8.99
N PRO A 194 -4.15 -12.97 -9.00
CA PRO A 194 -3.47 -14.26 -9.10
C PRO A 194 -3.80 -15.13 -7.88
N GLN A 195 -4.07 -16.39 -8.15
CA GLN A 195 -4.32 -17.38 -7.11
C GLN A 195 -3.00 -18.01 -6.62
N PRO A 196 -2.91 -18.40 -5.35
CA PRO A 196 -1.75 -19.09 -4.83
C PRO A 196 -1.46 -20.39 -5.62
N ALA A 197 -0.22 -20.55 -6.04
CA ALA A 197 0.27 -21.75 -6.73
C ALA A 197 1.29 -22.50 -5.84
N GLU A 198 1.47 -23.80 -6.10
CA GLU A 198 2.48 -24.60 -5.39
C GLU A 198 3.91 -24.24 -5.83
N LYS A 199 4.08 -23.84 -7.08
CA LYS A 199 5.37 -23.53 -7.70
C LYS A 199 5.31 -22.21 -8.45
N ILE A 200 6.47 -21.58 -8.60
CA ILE A 200 6.62 -20.36 -9.39
C ILE A 200 6.46 -20.66 -10.90
N GLY A 201 6.95 -21.82 -11.35
CA GLY A 201 6.86 -22.28 -12.72
C GLY A 201 7.92 -21.64 -13.64
N ILE A 202 9.11 -21.35 -13.12
CA ILE A 202 10.24 -20.88 -13.93
C ILE A 202 10.76 -22.02 -14.80
N LEU A 203 11.10 -21.68 -16.06
CA LEU A 203 11.72 -22.58 -17.01
C LEU A 203 13.12 -22.08 -17.39
N PRO A 204 14.08 -22.99 -17.73
CA PRO A 204 15.44 -22.60 -18.13
C PRO A 204 15.47 -21.62 -19.33
N ASN A 205 14.52 -21.75 -20.26
CA ASN A 205 14.39 -20.94 -21.46
C ASN A 205 13.51 -19.69 -21.31
N ASP A 206 12.95 -19.44 -20.13
CA ASP A 206 12.27 -18.15 -19.88
C ASP A 206 13.28 -17.02 -20.03
N SER A 207 12.83 -15.87 -20.55
CA SER A 207 13.62 -14.65 -20.42
C SER A 207 13.70 -14.26 -18.94
N LEU A 208 14.76 -13.55 -18.56
CA LEU A 208 14.90 -13.07 -17.17
C LEU A 208 13.71 -12.19 -16.73
N ALA A 209 13.15 -11.42 -17.65
CA ALA A 209 11.94 -10.61 -17.40
C ALA A 209 10.71 -11.48 -17.13
N GLU A 210 10.52 -12.56 -17.91
CA GLU A 210 9.40 -13.47 -17.70
C GLU A 210 9.55 -14.25 -16.39
N ALA A 211 10.75 -14.72 -16.06
CA ALA A 211 11.03 -15.32 -14.76
C ALA A 211 10.75 -14.35 -13.61
N GLY A 212 11.15 -13.10 -13.74
CA GLY A 212 10.86 -12.04 -12.79
C GLY A 212 9.35 -11.82 -12.62
N ARG A 213 8.59 -11.81 -13.72
CA ARG A 213 7.13 -11.69 -13.71
C ARG A 213 6.47 -12.86 -12.97
N LYS A 214 6.88 -14.10 -13.25
CA LYS A 214 6.38 -15.30 -12.57
C LYS A 214 6.66 -15.27 -11.06
N VAL A 215 7.87 -14.89 -10.65
CA VAL A 215 8.24 -14.72 -9.24
C VAL A 215 7.38 -13.64 -8.57
N MET A 216 7.18 -12.50 -9.24
CA MET A 216 6.36 -11.41 -8.71
C MET A 216 4.88 -11.81 -8.60
N LEU A 217 4.32 -12.51 -9.60
CA LEU A 217 2.96 -13.06 -9.56
C LEU A 217 2.77 -14.01 -8.39
N TYR A 218 3.70 -14.96 -8.23
CA TYR A 218 3.66 -15.94 -7.14
C TYR A 218 3.63 -15.26 -5.77
N HIS A 219 4.55 -14.34 -5.51
CA HIS A 219 4.61 -13.68 -4.21
C HIS A 219 3.49 -12.66 -4.01
N PHE A 220 2.97 -12.04 -5.06
CA PHE A 220 1.80 -11.19 -4.98
C PHE A 220 0.55 -11.98 -4.60
N ALA A 221 0.34 -13.16 -5.19
CA ALA A 221 -0.72 -14.08 -4.78
C ALA A 221 -0.63 -14.45 -3.30
N GLN A 222 0.60 -14.68 -2.78
CA GLN A 222 0.79 -14.95 -1.35
C GLN A 222 0.46 -13.72 -0.47
N VAL A 223 0.80 -12.50 -0.90
CA VAL A 223 0.39 -11.27 -0.18
C VAL A 223 -1.13 -11.21 -0.07
N LEU A 224 -1.84 -11.41 -1.18
CA LEU A 224 -3.31 -11.35 -1.23
C LEU A 224 -3.95 -12.46 -0.40
N ARG A 225 -3.40 -13.67 -0.44
CA ARG A 225 -3.89 -14.82 0.34
C ARG A 225 -3.95 -14.54 1.84
N HIS A 226 -2.95 -13.84 2.38
CA HIS A 226 -2.85 -13.58 3.81
C HIS A 226 -3.46 -12.24 4.24
N GLU A 227 -4.00 -11.46 3.29
CA GLU A 227 -4.54 -10.12 3.56
C GLU A 227 -5.73 -10.16 4.52
N ASP A 228 -6.73 -11.03 4.25
CA ASP A 228 -7.95 -11.11 5.06
C ASP A 228 -7.65 -11.56 6.49
N GLY A 229 -6.81 -12.58 6.68
CA GLY A 229 -6.37 -13.02 8.00
C GLY A 229 -5.59 -11.93 8.76
N THR A 230 -4.76 -11.15 8.04
CA THR A 230 -4.04 -10.00 8.60
C THR A 230 -4.99 -8.90 9.05
N ARG A 231 -6.05 -8.60 8.28
CA ARG A 231 -7.08 -7.62 8.63
C ARG A 231 -7.87 -8.06 9.86
N LEU A 232 -8.29 -9.31 9.89
CA LEU A 232 -9.03 -9.90 11.02
C LEU A 232 -8.18 -9.92 12.29
N GLY A 233 -6.93 -10.39 12.18
CA GLY A 233 -5.94 -10.36 13.26
C GLY A 233 -6.17 -11.34 14.39
N GLU A 234 -6.93 -12.38 14.15
CA GLU A 234 -7.13 -13.50 15.07
C GLU A 234 -5.90 -14.43 15.08
N ASP A 235 -5.24 -14.54 13.94
CA ASP A 235 -4.03 -15.34 13.76
C ASP A 235 -2.82 -14.43 13.47
N ILE A 236 -1.84 -14.46 14.37
CA ILE A 236 -0.58 -13.71 14.24
C ILE A 236 0.27 -14.19 13.06
N GLU A 237 0.11 -15.45 12.64
CA GLU A 237 0.84 -16.01 11.52
C GLU A 237 0.38 -15.43 10.18
N ALA A 238 -0.89 -15.05 10.04
CA ALA A 238 -1.38 -14.38 8.82
C ALA A 238 -0.61 -13.07 8.54
N LEU A 239 -0.39 -12.24 9.56
CA LEU A 239 0.44 -11.04 9.47
C LEU A 239 1.91 -11.38 9.16
N HIS A 240 2.45 -12.40 9.82
CA HIS A 240 3.81 -12.87 9.57
C HIS A 240 3.99 -13.28 8.11
N ASP A 241 3.12 -14.10 7.60
CA ASP A 241 3.19 -14.64 6.24
C ASP A 241 2.99 -13.55 5.17
N MET A 242 2.04 -12.63 5.39
CA MET A 242 1.86 -11.46 4.51
C MET A 242 3.14 -10.60 4.47
N ARG A 243 3.78 -10.39 5.63
CA ARG A 243 5.06 -9.65 5.71
C ARG A 243 6.20 -10.39 5.01
N VAL A 244 6.29 -11.71 5.16
CA VAL A 244 7.28 -12.56 4.47
C VAL A 244 7.08 -12.48 2.96
N ALA A 245 5.84 -12.64 2.48
CA ALA A 245 5.49 -12.53 1.05
C ALA A 245 5.84 -11.13 0.49
N THR A 246 5.48 -10.05 1.21
CA THR A 246 5.82 -8.67 0.85
C THR A 246 7.34 -8.45 0.78
N ARG A 247 8.10 -9.02 1.72
CA ARG A 247 9.56 -8.93 1.75
C ARG A 247 10.21 -9.67 0.57
N ARG A 248 9.72 -10.89 0.26
CA ARG A 248 10.18 -11.68 -0.89
C ARG A 248 9.84 -10.95 -2.20
N LEU A 249 8.62 -10.44 -2.33
CA LEU A 249 8.23 -9.65 -3.50
C LEU A 249 9.17 -8.44 -3.72
N ARG A 250 9.55 -7.72 -2.65
CA ARG A 250 10.54 -6.63 -2.75
C ARG A 250 11.92 -7.09 -3.20
N ALA A 251 12.36 -8.27 -2.73
CA ALA A 251 13.63 -8.84 -3.17
C ALA A 251 13.58 -9.25 -4.65
N ALA A 252 12.44 -9.74 -5.14
CA ALA A 252 12.27 -10.03 -6.57
C ALA A 252 12.46 -8.78 -7.44
N PHE A 253 11.94 -7.61 -7.02
CA PHE A 253 12.18 -6.34 -7.71
C PHE A 253 13.67 -5.99 -7.82
N GLU A 254 14.48 -6.35 -6.82
CA GLU A 254 15.92 -6.10 -6.83
C GLU A 254 16.66 -7.11 -7.72
N VAL A 255 16.33 -8.40 -7.62
CA VAL A 255 17.00 -9.47 -8.37
C VAL A 255 16.76 -9.34 -9.88
N PHE A 256 15.52 -8.99 -10.27
CA PHE A 256 15.12 -8.93 -11.67
C PHE A 256 15.13 -7.50 -12.26
N SER A 257 15.61 -6.50 -11.51
CA SER A 257 15.55 -5.08 -11.93
C SER A 257 16.21 -4.80 -13.29
N GLU A 258 17.28 -5.50 -13.63
CA GLU A 258 18.02 -5.28 -14.87
C GLU A 258 17.28 -5.76 -16.13
N ALA A 259 16.29 -6.64 -15.96
CA ALA A 259 15.44 -7.13 -17.04
C ALA A 259 14.32 -6.14 -17.43
N PHE A 260 14.11 -5.08 -16.63
CA PHE A 260 13.07 -4.09 -16.86
C PHE A 260 13.65 -2.71 -17.16
N GLU A 261 12.88 -1.89 -17.89
CA GLU A 261 13.25 -0.50 -18.17
C GLU A 261 13.44 0.30 -16.88
N PRO A 262 14.43 1.23 -16.86
CA PRO A 262 14.66 2.06 -15.71
C PRO A 262 13.41 2.85 -15.31
N GLY A 263 12.86 2.52 -14.15
CA GLY A 263 11.67 3.20 -13.62
C GLY A 263 10.37 2.45 -13.79
N ALA A 264 10.26 1.43 -14.64
CA ALA A 264 9.03 0.64 -14.83
C ALA A 264 8.50 0.04 -13.53
N LEU A 265 9.41 -0.43 -12.66
CA LEU A 265 9.06 -1.03 -11.37
C LEU A 265 8.84 -0.01 -10.23
N LYS A 266 9.26 1.27 -10.40
CA LYS A 266 9.23 2.27 -9.32
C LYS A 266 7.84 2.52 -8.71
N PRO A 267 6.75 2.68 -9.50
CA PRO A 267 5.42 2.93 -8.95
C PRO A 267 4.97 1.79 -8.03
N HIS A 268 5.20 0.55 -8.47
CA HIS A 268 4.83 -0.66 -7.74
C HIS A 268 5.67 -0.84 -6.47
N LEU A 269 6.98 -0.54 -6.56
CA LEU A 269 7.88 -0.60 -5.41
C LEU A 269 7.49 0.40 -4.31
N LYS A 270 6.94 1.58 -4.67
CA LYS A 270 6.45 2.57 -3.70
C LYS A 270 5.31 2.00 -2.85
N GLY A 271 4.28 1.42 -3.49
CA GLY A 271 3.15 0.79 -2.79
C GLY A 271 3.61 -0.39 -1.92
N LEU A 272 4.45 -1.26 -2.48
CA LEU A 272 4.99 -2.41 -1.76
C LEU A 272 5.84 -2.02 -0.53
N ARG A 273 6.61 -0.92 -0.61
CA ARG A 273 7.36 -0.39 0.55
C ARG A 273 6.44 0.18 1.62
N ALA A 274 5.36 0.86 1.23
CA ALA A 274 4.37 1.37 2.18
C ALA A 274 3.70 0.22 2.93
N THR A 275 3.24 -0.80 2.21
CA THR A 275 2.68 -2.03 2.80
C THR A 275 3.67 -2.72 3.74
N GLY A 276 4.92 -2.89 3.29
CA GLY A 276 5.96 -3.51 4.12
C GLY A 276 6.29 -2.75 5.41
N ARG A 277 6.19 -1.41 5.42
CA ARG A 277 6.33 -0.60 6.63
C ARG A 277 5.14 -0.76 7.57
N ALA A 278 3.92 -0.72 7.04
CA ALA A 278 2.71 -0.88 7.83
C ALA A 278 2.68 -2.24 8.56
N LEU A 279 2.93 -3.34 7.83
CA LEU A 279 3.03 -4.68 8.40
C LEU A 279 4.20 -4.82 9.38
N GLY A 280 5.36 -4.21 9.05
CA GLY A 280 6.58 -4.28 9.85
C GLY A 280 6.39 -3.70 11.24
N SER A 281 5.74 -2.54 11.34
CA SER A 281 5.52 -1.84 12.61
C SER A 281 4.75 -2.67 13.65
N VAL A 282 3.85 -3.54 13.22
CA VAL A 282 3.10 -4.45 14.10
C VAL A 282 3.97 -5.66 14.44
N ARG A 283 4.51 -6.36 13.40
CA ARG A 283 5.24 -7.62 13.60
C ARG A 283 6.52 -7.45 14.42
N ASP A 284 7.21 -6.33 14.29
CA ASP A 284 8.42 -6.09 15.09
C ASP A 284 8.09 -6.06 16.59
N LEU A 285 6.96 -5.44 16.98
CA LEU A 285 6.46 -5.46 18.36
C LEU A 285 5.99 -6.85 18.80
N ASP A 286 5.30 -7.60 17.92
CA ASP A 286 4.92 -9.00 18.23
C ASP A 286 6.15 -9.85 18.57
N VAL A 287 7.23 -9.73 17.78
CA VAL A 287 8.49 -10.47 18.01
C VAL A 287 9.15 -10.04 19.32
N PHE A 288 9.18 -8.73 19.63
CA PHE A 288 9.76 -8.25 20.88
C PHE A 288 8.96 -8.72 22.10
N MET A 289 7.64 -8.67 22.02
CA MET A 289 6.77 -9.18 23.10
C MET A 289 6.94 -10.69 23.30
N GLU A 290 7.03 -11.46 22.22
CA GLU A 290 7.27 -12.91 22.28
C GLU A 290 8.63 -13.23 22.93
N LYS A 291 9.72 -12.54 22.55
CA LYS A 291 11.04 -12.71 23.15
C LYS A 291 11.06 -12.30 24.63
N ALA A 292 10.35 -11.23 24.99
CA ALA A 292 10.22 -10.80 26.40
C ALA A 292 9.43 -11.84 27.22
N GLN A 293 8.36 -12.39 26.65
CA GLN A 293 7.57 -13.43 27.31
C GLN A 293 8.40 -14.69 27.59
N ARG A 294 9.21 -15.14 26.64
CA ARG A 294 10.16 -16.25 26.84
C ARG A 294 11.16 -15.95 27.95
N TYR A 295 11.65 -14.71 28.07
CA TYR A 295 12.52 -14.32 29.17
C TYR A 295 11.78 -14.36 30.51
N ILE A 296 10.55 -13.85 30.61
CA ILE A 296 9.70 -13.90 31.79
C ILE A 296 9.52 -15.34 32.31
N GLU A 297 9.36 -16.30 31.38
CA GLU A 297 9.24 -17.73 31.74
C GLU A 297 10.47 -18.30 32.43
N THR A 298 11.65 -17.69 32.25
CA THR A 298 12.89 -18.07 32.92
C THR A 298 13.04 -17.46 34.31
N LEU A 299 12.20 -16.45 34.64
CA LEU A 299 12.27 -15.74 35.91
C LEU A 299 11.49 -16.46 37.04
N PRO A 300 11.94 -16.36 38.29
CA PRO A 300 11.15 -16.69 39.48
C PRO A 300 9.81 -15.93 39.45
N GLU A 301 8.77 -16.52 40.02
CA GLU A 301 7.40 -16.00 39.96
C GLU A 301 7.29 -14.56 40.48
N GLU A 302 7.97 -14.27 41.60
CA GLU A 302 8.00 -12.96 42.26
C GLU A 302 8.63 -11.84 41.40
N LYS A 303 9.41 -12.19 40.38
CA LYS A 303 10.11 -11.23 39.51
C LYS A 303 9.41 -10.99 38.19
N ARG A 304 8.46 -11.84 37.78
CA ARG A 304 7.78 -11.79 36.46
C ARG A 304 7.07 -10.48 36.22
N ALA A 305 6.41 -9.93 37.24
CA ALA A 305 5.71 -8.65 37.11
C ALA A 305 6.64 -7.45 36.89
N GLY A 306 7.96 -7.60 37.06
CA GLY A 306 8.94 -6.54 36.84
C GLY A 306 9.06 -6.08 35.39
N LEU A 307 8.54 -6.85 34.41
CA LEU A 307 8.47 -6.46 33.00
C LEU A 307 7.10 -5.88 32.57
N ASP A 308 6.09 -5.87 33.44
CA ASP A 308 4.75 -5.38 33.12
C ASP A 308 4.72 -3.94 32.57
N PRO A 309 5.51 -2.98 33.11
CA PRO A 309 5.52 -1.63 32.54
C PRO A 309 5.98 -1.59 31.07
N LEU A 310 6.99 -2.40 30.72
CA LEU A 310 7.50 -2.53 29.36
C LEU A 310 6.46 -3.18 28.44
N LEU A 311 5.89 -4.30 28.88
CA LEU A 311 4.88 -5.03 28.09
C LEU A 311 3.62 -4.20 27.87
N SER A 312 3.17 -3.43 28.86
CA SER A 312 2.02 -2.53 28.76
C SER A 312 2.26 -1.46 27.68
N GLN A 313 3.42 -0.80 27.72
CA GLN A 313 3.79 0.19 26.70
C GLN A 313 3.89 -0.42 25.30
N TRP A 314 4.49 -1.60 25.17
CA TRP A 314 4.60 -2.27 23.86
C TRP A 314 3.24 -2.72 23.32
N LYS A 315 2.33 -3.13 24.20
CA LYS A 315 0.94 -3.46 23.83
C LYS A 315 0.21 -2.23 23.27
N GLU A 316 0.29 -1.10 23.94
CA GLU A 316 -0.30 0.17 23.46
C GLU A 316 0.30 0.58 22.11
N GLN A 317 1.62 0.50 21.96
CA GLN A 317 2.30 0.81 20.69
C GLN A 317 1.88 -0.15 19.56
N ARG A 318 1.73 -1.43 19.89
CA ARG A 318 1.27 -2.45 18.95
C ARG A 318 -0.15 -2.20 18.48
N ASP A 319 -1.06 -1.87 19.40
CA ASP A 319 -2.46 -1.58 19.07
C ASP A 319 -2.58 -0.32 18.20
N ALA A 320 -1.80 0.72 18.53
CA ALA A 320 -1.71 1.91 17.69
C ALA A 320 -1.08 1.61 16.30
N ALA A 321 -0.06 0.78 16.23
CA ALA A 321 0.54 0.34 14.96
C ALA A 321 -0.44 -0.47 14.13
N ARG A 322 -1.25 -1.34 14.77
CA ARG A 322 -2.31 -2.10 14.11
C ARG A 322 -3.39 -1.20 13.52
N GLY A 323 -3.82 -0.16 14.25
CA GLY A 323 -4.75 0.84 13.72
C GLY A 323 -4.24 1.46 12.42
N ARG A 324 -3.00 1.97 12.42
CA ARG A 324 -2.35 2.54 11.22
C ARG A 324 -2.16 1.52 10.09
N MET A 325 -1.89 0.26 10.41
CA MET A 325 -1.81 -0.81 9.42
C MET A 325 -3.17 -1.04 8.74
N LEU A 326 -4.25 -1.09 9.50
CA LEU A 326 -5.60 -1.24 8.97
C LEU A 326 -6.03 -0.03 8.14
N GLU A 327 -5.70 1.20 8.57
CA GLU A 327 -5.90 2.41 7.78
C GLU A 327 -5.19 2.29 6.41
N HIS A 328 -3.91 1.86 6.41
CA HIS A 328 -3.18 1.65 5.15
C HIS A 328 -3.82 0.57 4.26
N LEU A 329 -4.17 -0.58 4.82
CA LEU A 329 -4.78 -1.68 4.05
C LEU A 329 -6.18 -1.33 3.53
N ASN A 330 -6.90 -0.40 4.19
CA ASN A 330 -8.20 0.10 3.75
C ASN A 330 -8.09 1.29 2.79
N SER A 331 -6.90 1.89 2.62
CA SER A 331 -6.71 3.11 1.86
C SER A 331 -6.88 2.90 0.34
N TRP A 332 -7.26 3.99 -0.31
CA TRP A 332 -7.32 4.07 -1.77
C TRP A 332 -5.95 3.80 -2.43
N GLU A 333 -4.86 4.26 -1.82
CA GLU A 333 -3.51 4.06 -2.31
C GLU A 333 -3.13 2.59 -2.37
N TYR A 334 -3.50 1.82 -1.34
CA TYR A 334 -3.23 0.38 -1.31
C TYR A 334 -4.09 -0.37 -2.34
N ALA A 335 -5.37 -0.04 -2.45
CA ALA A 335 -6.25 -0.63 -3.45
C ALA A 335 -5.76 -0.30 -4.88
N SER A 336 -5.41 0.97 -5.16
CA SER A 336 -4.84 1.40 -6.43
C SER A 336 -3.50 0.72 -6.75
N PHE A 337 -2.66 0.50 -5.73
CA PHE A 337 -1.42 -0.26 -5.90
C PHE A 337 -1.71 -1.69 -6.37
N LYS A 338 -2.64 -2.39 -5.72
CA LYS A 338 -3.00 -3.77 -6.08
C LYS A 338 -3.49 -3.87 -7.54
N GLU A 339 -4.39 -2.99 -7.93
CA GLU A 339 -4.94 -2.96 -9.31
C GLU A 339 -3.85 -2.69 -10.35
N LYS A 340 -3.06 -1.63 -10.17
CA LYS A 340 -1.98 -1.28 -11.10
C LYS A 340 -0.93 -2.37 -11.21
N PHE A 341 -0.60 -3.00 -10.09
CA PHE A 341 0.39 -4.06 -10.07
C PHE A 341 -0.15 -5.34 -10.70
N ASN A 342 -1.42 -5.68 -10.45
CA ASN A 342 -2.10 -6.81 -11.09
C ASN A 342 -2.10 -6.66 -12.62
N LEU A 343 -2.51 -5.49 -13.12
CA LEU A 343 -2.47 -5.19 -14.55
C LEU A 343 -1.05 -5.32 -15.13
N PHE A 344 -0.05 -4.72 -14.47
CA PHE A 344 1.35 -4.81 -14.90
C PHE A 344 1.82 -6.26 -15.02
N LEU A 345 1.49 -7.10 -14.05
CA LEU A 345 1.90 -8.50 -14.02
C LEU A 345 1.20 -9.35 -15.09
N HIS A 346 -0.03 -9.03 -15.46
CA HIS A 346 -0.80 -9.75 -16.48
C HIS A 346 -0.64 -9.16 -17.90
N SER A 347 0.09 -8.04 -18.06
CA SER A 347 0.37 -7.44 -19.37
C SER A 347 1.68 -7.99 -19.95
N PRO A 348 1.65 -8.86 -20.98
CA PRO A 348 2.86 -9.43 -21.57
C PRO A 348 3.81 -8.34 -22.05
N GLY A 349 5.09 -8.46 -21.69
CA GLY A 349 6.12 -7.49 -22.11
C GLY A 349 6.08 -6.15 -21.39
N ALA A 350 5.14 -5.90 -20.47
CA ALA A 350 5.07 -4.63 -19.75
C ALA A 350 6.38 -4.30 -19.02
N GLY A 351 6.94 -3.15 -19.35
CA GLY A 351 8.16 -2.64 -18.75
C GLY A 351 9.43 -3.45 -19.01
N VAL A 352 9.41 -4.42 -19.91
CA VAL A 352 10.61 -5.20 -20.27
C VAL A 352 11.59 -4.31 -21.02
N ARG A 353 12.88 -4.42 -20.69
CA ARG A 353 13.93 -3.66 -21.35
C ARG A 353 14.05 -4.08 -22.81
N SER A 354 13.96 -3.12 -23.71
CA SER A 354 14.18 -3.34 -25.13
C SER A 354 15.65 -3.62 -25.40
N GLN A 355 15.95 -4.72 -26.09
CA GLN A 355 17.27 -4.99 -26.63
C GLN A 355 17.37 -4.52 -28.07
N PRO A 356 18.44 -3.84 -28.49
CA PRO A 356 18.67 -3.53 -29.90
C PRO A 356 18.73 -4.83 -30.74
N PRO A 357 18.12 -4.86 -31.92
CA PRO A 357 18.04 -6.08 -32.75
C PRO A 357 19.40 -6.65 -33.18
N ASP A 358 20.42 -5.83 -33.15
CA ASP A 358 21.82 -6.15 -33.51
C ASP A 358 22.69 -6.60 -32.33
N GLN A 359 22.15 -6.54 -31.09
CA GLN A 359 22.85 -6.98 -29.89
C GLN A 359 22.28 -8.31 -29.38
N LEU A 360 22.98 -9.41 -29.69
CA LEU A 360 22.66 -10.73 -29.12
C LEU A 360 23.25 -10.83 -27.71
N ALA A 361 22.58 -10.17 -26.73
CA ALA A 361 22.94 -10.30 -25.33
C ALA A 361 22.20 -11.48 -24.69
N PRO A 362 22.81 -12.22 -23.75
CA PRO A 362 22.11 -13.24 -22.97
C PRO A 362 20.88 -12.65 -22.27
N ASP A 363 19.76 -13.34 -22.35
CA ASP A 363 18.50 -12.89 -21.72
C ASP A 363 17.75 -14.02 -21.00
N ARG A 364 18.20 -15.28 -21.16
CA ARG A 364 17.52 -16.45 -20.60
C ARG A 364 17.98 -16.80 -19.20
N VAL A 365 17.10 -17.46 -18.46
CA VAL A 365 17.38 -17.94 -17.11
C VAL A 365 18.61 -18.84 -17.08
N CYS A 366 18.73 -19.83 -17.99
CA CYS A 366 19.90 -20.71 -18.04
C CYS A 366 21.24 -19.99 -18.25
N GLU A 367 21.23 -18.83 -18.87
CA GLU A 367 22.43 -18.01 -19.12
C GLU A 367 22.73 -17.07 -17.95
N LEU A 368 21.71 -16.43 -17.39
CA LEU A 368 21.87 -15.33 -16.43
C LEU A 368 21.77 -15.75 -14.96
N ALA A 369 21.03 -16.82 -14.62
CA ALA A 369 20.93 -17.27 -13.24
C ALA A 369 22.29 -17.64 -12.62
N PRO A 370 23.21 -18.35 -13.33
CA PRO A 370 24.57 -18.57 -12.83
C PRO A 370 25.30 -17.27 -12.52
N VAL A 371 25.24 -16.30 -13.44
CA VAL A 371 25.91 -14.99 -13.29
C VAL A 371 25.38 -14.25 -12.08
N LEU A 372 24.06 -14.17 -11.91
CA LEU A 372 23.42 -13.51 -10.77
C LEU A 372 23.79 -14.19 -9.45
N ILE A 373 23.79 -15.52 -9.39
CA ILE A 373 24.14 -16.27 -8.17
C ILE A 373 25.61 -16.04 -7.81
N TYR A 374 26.55 -16.22 -8.75
CA TYR A 374 27.97 -16.06 -8.47
C TYR A 374 28.37 -14.62 -8.16
N SER A 375 27.70 -13.63 -8.76
CA SER A 375 27.86 -12.21 -8.40
C SER A 375 27.51 -11.95 -6.93
N ARG A 376 26.40 -12.52 -6.44
CA ARG A 376 25.98 -12.41 -5.02
C ARG A 376 26.94 -13.18 -4.09
N ILE A 377 27.44 -14.34 -4.51
CA ILE A 377 28.49 -15.06 -3.77
C ILE A 377 29.75 -14.20 -3.63
N ALA A 378 30.20 -13.57 -4.71
CA ALA A 378 31.36 -12.69 -4.68
C ALA A 378 31.19 -11.50 -3.75
N ALA A 379 29.98 -10.87 -3.78
CA ALA A 379 29.64 -9.78 -2.88
C ALA A 379 29.70 -10.19 -1.40
N ALA A 380 29.12 -11.35 -1.05
CA ALA A 380 29.22 -11.87 0.32
C ALA A 380 30.67 -12.22 0.71
N ARG A 381 31.45 -12.85 -0.19
CA ARG A 381 32.83 -13.22 0.08
C ARG A 381 33.78 -12.05 0.28
N ALA A 382 33.46 -10.88 -0.24
CA ALA A 382 34.26 -9.67 -0.03
C ALA A 382 34.36 -9.27 1.45
N TYR A 383 33.48 -9.78 2.31
CA TYR A 383 33.54 -9.55 3.77
C TYR A 383 34.50 -10.49 4.51
N ALA A 384 34.94 -11.60 3.91
CA ALA A 384 35.77 -12.63 4.56
C ALA A 384 37.03 -12.07 5.30
N PRO A 385 37.80 -11.12 4.73
CA PRO A 385 38.99 -10.60 5.41
C PRO A 385 38.73 -9.80 6.69
N PHE A 386 37.47 -9.44 6.96
CA PHE A 386 37.11 -8.51 8.01
C PHE A 386 36.23 -9.15 9.12
N LEU A 387 36.03 -10.48 9.09
CA LEU A 387 35.07 -11.15 9.97
C LEU A 387 35.58 -11.29 11.41
N ALA A 388 36.87 -11.44 11.63
CA ALA A 388 37.48 -11.70 12.95
C ALA A 388 37.10 -10.60 13.96
N ASP A 389 37.12 -9.33 13.53
CA ASP A 389 36.83 -8.17 14.37
C ASP A 389 35.74 -7.29 13.73
N ALA A 390 34.74 -7.92 13.08
CA ALA A 390 33.71 -7.17 12.38
C ALA A 390 32.82 -6.36 13.34
N PRO A 391 32.74 -5.04 13.19
CA PRO A 391 31.76 -4.26 13.92
C PRO A 391 30.34 -4.62 13.46
N ILE A 392 29.35 -4.36 14.32
CA ILE A 392 27.96 -4.75 14.08
C ILE A 392 27.41 -4.19 12.76
N GLU A 393 27.77 -2.96 12.40
CA GLU A 393 27.35 -2.31 11.17
C GLU A 393 27.82 -3.09 9.93
N ARG A 394 29.00 -3.69 9.99
CA ARG A 394 29.54 -4.52 8.91
C ARG A 394 28.81 -5.87 8.83
N LEU A 395 28.50 -6.48 9.96
CA LEU A 395 27.69 -7.70 10.01
C LEU A 395 26.25 -7.44 9.54
N HIS A 396 25.70 -6.26 9.84
CA HIS A 396 24.41 -5.83 9.29
C HIS A 396 24.45 -5.69 7.75
N ALA A 397 25.50 -5.08 7.20
CA ALA A 397 25.68 -5.00 5.76
C ALA A 397 25.81 -6.40 5.12
N LEU A 398 26.59 -7.29 5.73
CA LEU A 398 26.73 -8.68 5.29
C LEU A 398 25.39 -9.44 5.35
N ARG A 399 24.57 -9.22 6.39
CA ARG A 399 23.20 -9.78 6.48
C ARG A 399 22.36 -9.42 5.26
N ILE A 400 22.48 -8.19 4.77
CA ILE A 400 21.78 -7.74 3.57
C ILE A 400 22.27 -8.54 2.35
N GLU A 401 23.58 -8.75 2.19
CA GLU A 401 24.11 -9.53 1.07
C GLU A 401 23.71 -11.02 1.15
N PHE A 402 23.73 -11.65 2.33
CA PHE A 402 23.23 -13.03 2.47
C PHE A 402 21.73 -13.15 2.17
N LYS A 403 20.96 -12.16 2.54
CA LYS A 403 19.53 -12.12 2.21
C LYS A 403 19.30 -12.04 0.69
N LYS A 404 20.07 -11.19 -0.02
CA LYS A 404 20.02 -11.10 -1.49
C LYS A 404 20.45 -12.41 -2.14
N LEU A 405 21.55 -12.99 -1.68
CA LEU A 405 22.06 -14.25 -2.19
C LEU A 405 21.03 -15.38 -2.01
N ARG A 406 20.49 -15.55 -0.79
CA ARG A 406 19.52 -16.60 -0.51
C ARG A 406 18.27 -16.46 -1.39
N TYR A 407 17.71 -15.26 -1.51
CA TYR A 407 16.54 -15.06 -2.37
C TYR A 407 16.86 -15.30 -3.86
N THR A 408 18.04 -14.92 -4.32
CA THR A 408 18.46 -15.24 -5.71
C THR A 408 18.49 -16.74 -5.95
N VAL A 409 19.07 -17.53 -5.04
CA VAL A 409 19.08 -19.01 -5.16
C VAL A 409 17.68 -19.60 -5.04
N GLU A 410 16.86 -19.12 -4.10
CA GLU A 410 15.47 -19.58 -3.90
C GLU A 410 14.61 -19.34 -5.15
N TYR A 411 14.70 -18.18 -5.80
CA TYR A 411 13.89 -17.89 -7.00
C TYR A 411 14.22 -18.83 -8.16
N PHE A 412 15.47 -19.17 -8.34
CA PHE A 412 15.88 -20.09 -9.40
C PHE A 412 15.86 -21.57 -8.97
N SER A 413 15.41 -21.90 -7.75
CA SER A 413 15.52 -23.28 -7.20
C SER A 413 14.83 -24.34 -8.05
N GLU A 414 13.78 -23.99 -8.80
CA GLU A 414 13.06 -24.93 -9.67
C GLU A 414 13.86 -25.36 -10.91
N VAL A 415 14.80 -24.53 -11.36
CA VAL A 415 15.66 -24.79 -12.51
C VAL A 415 17.07 -25.22 -12.11
N LEU A 416 17.42 -25.06 -10.83
CA LEU A 416 18.69 -25.51 -10.27
C LEU A 416 18.64 -27.01 -9.90
N GLY A 417 19.79 -27.67 -9.89
CA GLY A 417 19.89 -29.07 -9.44
C GLY A 417 19.50 -29.24 -7.96
N LYS A 418 19.16 -30.48 -7.57
CA LYS A 418 18.70 -30.85 -6.22
C LYS A 418 19.61 -30.35 -5.07
N ARG A 419 20.90 -30.13 -5.35
CA ARG A 419 21.87 -29.59 -4.38
C ARG A 419 21.64 -28.12 -4.00
N SER A 420 20.75 -27.43 -4.70
CA SER A 420 20.33 -26.07 -4.30
C SER A 420 19.66 -26.04 -2.92
N VAL A 421 19.01 -27.12 -2.51
CA VAL A 421 18.35 -27.24 -1.19
C VAL A 421 19.38 -27.13 -0.06
N GLU A 422 20.52 -27.83 -0.17
CA GLU A 422 21.59 -27.76 0.83
C GLU A 422 22.23 -26.38 0.88
N VAL A 423 22.39 -25.73 -0.28
CA VAL A 423 22.90 -24.34 -0.37
C VAL A 423 21.94 -23.38 0.33
N ILE A 424 20.63 -23.50 0.06
CA ILE A 424 19.60 -22.66 0.69
C ILE A 424 19.58 -22.85 2.21
N ASN A 425 19.72 -24.11 2.69
CA ASN A 425 19.73 -24.40 4.13
C ASN A 425 20.96 -23.78 4.81
N ASP A 426 22.15 -23.89 4.23
CA ASP A 426 23.36 -23.26 4.77
C ASP A 426 23.23 -21.72 4.81
N LEU A 427 22.68 -21.12 3.75
CA LEU A 427 22.43 -19.67 3.70
C LEU A 427 21.35 -19.23 4.71
N LYS A 428 20.36 -20.07 4.97
CA LYS A 428 19.33 -19.81 5.98
C LYS A 428 19.94 -19.76 7.38
N LEU A 429 20.77 -20.73 7.76
CA LEU A 429 21.45 -20.75 9.05
C LEU A 429 22.28 -19.49 9.31
N LEU A 430 23.04 -19.05 8.31
CA LEU A 430 23.81 -17.80 8.40
C LEU A 430 22.93 -16.56 8.51
N GLN A 431 21.83 -16.53 7.78
CA GLN A 431 20.90 -15.42 7.81
C GLN A 431 20.14 -15.36 9.14
N ASP A 432 19.80 -16.52 9.72
CA ASP A 432 19.12 -16.60 11.02
C ASP A 432 20.07 -16.11 12.11
N HIS A 433 21.34 -16.53 12.12
CA HIS A 433 22.37 -16.03 13.04
C HIS A 433 22.52 -14.49 12.99
N LEU A 434 22.67 -13.92 11.79
CA LEU A 434 22.77 -12.48 11.61
C LEU A 434 21.42 -11.77 11.86
N GLY A 435 20.31 -12.47 11.71
CA GLY A 435 18.98 -12.01 12.06
C GLY A 435 18.84 -11.83 13.55
N ASP A 436 19.19 -12.85 14.33
CA ASP A 436 19.16 -12.81 15.79
C ASP A 436 20.11 -11.75 16.35
N LEU A 437 21.31 -11.58 15.77
CA LEU A 437 22.22 -10.50 16.13
C LEU A 437 21.59 -9.11 15.92
N ASN A 438 20.98 -8.88 14.77
CA ASN A 438 20.30 -7.62 14.47
C ASN A 438 19.12 -7.38 15.43
N ASP A 439 18.36 -8.42 15.71
CA ASP A 439 17.20 -8.34 16.60
C ASP A 439 17.62 -8.07 18.05
N ALA A 440 18.74 -8.66 18.50
CA ALA A 440 19.31 -8.38 19.82
C ALA A 440 19.79 -6.91 19.92
N GLN A 441 20.43 -6.39 18.86
CA GLN A 441 20.85 -4.99 18.79
C GLN A 441 19.65 -4.03 18.83
N VAL A 442 18.65 -4.26 18.01
CA VAL A 442 17.44 -3.40 17.97
C VAL A 442 16.70 -3.45 19.28
N ALA A 443 16.56 -4.63 19.89
CA ALA A 443 15.95 -4.77 21.22
C ALA A 443 16.73 -3.98 22.29
N SER A 444 18.06 -4.05 22.27
CA SER A 444 18.89 -3.29 23.22
C SER A 444 18.71 -1.77 23.09
N LEU A 445 18.58 -1.26 21.86
CA LEU A 445 18.30 0.17 21.62
C LEU A 445 16.92 0.58 22.14
N ILE A 446 15.89 -0.22 21.85
CA ILE A 446 14.50 0.06 22.29
C ILE A 446 14.40 0.00 23.82
N LEU A 447 15.02 -0.99 24.45
CA LEU A 447 15.07 -1.11 25.91
C LEU A 447 15.81 0.06 26.55
N GLY A 448 16.93 0.49 25.96
CA GLY A 448 17.68 1.66 26.44
C GLY A 448 16.85 2.95 26.38
N GLU A 449 16.10 3.17 25.31
CA GLU A 449 15.19 4.33 25.20
C GLU A 449 14.01 4.23 26.18
N PHE A 450 13.46 3.03 26.38
CA PHE A 450 12.43 2.81 27.40
C PHE A 450 12.92 3.17 28.80
N ILE A 451 14.10 2.67 29.20
CA ILE A 451 14.69 2.93 30.53
C ILE A 451 14.90 4.43 30.74
N LYS A 452 15.47 5.15 29.75
CA LYS A 452 15.66 6.61 29.84
C LYS A 452 14.34 7.35 30.00
N GLY A 453 13.31 6.98 29.23
CA GLY A 453 11.98 7.58 29.31
C GLY A 453 11.33 7.30 30.67
N TRP A 454 11.48 6.07 31.18
CA TRP A 454 10.98 5.68 32.49
C TRP A 454 11.65 6.49 33.61
N GLU A 455 12.98 6.55 33.64
CA GLU A 455 13.74 7.32 34.64
C GLU A 455 13.30 8.79 34.65
N ALA A 456 13.15 9.41 33.48
CA ALA A 456 12.68 10.79 33.39
C ALA A 456 11.26 10.96 33.95
N SER A 457 10.36 10.02 33.73
CA SER A 457 9.00 10.04 34.29
C SER A 457 9.01 9.85 35.81
N GLN A 458 9.84 8.94 36.35
CA GLN A 458 9.95 8.69 37.80
C GLN A 458 10.54 9.87 38.57
N GLN A 459 11.39 10.69 37.92
CA GLN A 459 11.95 11.89 38.58
C GLN A 459 10.87 12.93 38.90
N THR A 460 9.75 12.93 38.20
CA THR A 460 8.62 13.84 38.46
C THR A 460 7.71 13.38 39.59
N LEU A 461 7.87 12.14 40.09
CA LEU A 461 7.05 11.54 41.14
C LEU A 461 7.73 11.70 42.53
N PRO A 462 6.93 11.77 43.63
CA PRO A 462 7.43 11.61 45.00
C PRO A 462 8.20 10.30 45.16
N ILE A 463 9.25 10.29 46.02
CA ILE A 463 10.12 9.11 46.19
C ILE A 463 9.32 7.84 46.55
N GLN A 464 8.27 7.98 47.35
CA GLN A 464 7.43 6.86 47.79
C GLN A 464 6.58 6.24 46.67
N GLU A 465 6.36 6.96 45.57
CA GLU A 465 5.56 6.52 44.44
C GLU A 465 6.41 5.98 43.26
N ARG A 466 7.75 6.11 43.39
CA ARG A 466 8.68 5.64 42.36
C ARG A 466 8.71 4.13 42.29
N GLN A 467 8.62 3.59 41.08
CA GLN A 467 8.67 2.16 40.81
C GLN A 467 10.03 1.76 40.23
N SER A 468 10.54 0.61 40.68
CA SER A 468 11.74 0.01 40.10
C SER A 468 11.45 -0.70 38.78
N ILE A 469 12.41 -0.64 37.87
CA ILE A 469 12.42 -1.42 36.59
C ILE A 469 13.65 -2.34 36.53
N GLU A 470 14.09 -2.84 37.68
CA GLU A 470 15.28 -3.71 37.78
C GLU A 470 15.24 -4.86 36.77
N GLU A 471 14.10 -5.53 36.61
CA GLU A 471 13.98 -6.66 35.70
C GLU A 471 14.05 -6.24 34.22
N VAL A 472 13.65 -5.02 33.86
CA VAL A 472 13.85 -4.48 32.50
C VAL A 472 15.34 -4.22 32.23
N VAL A 473 16.09 -3.73 33.26
CA VAL A 473 17.55 -3.54 33.16
C VAL A 473 18.25 -4.89 33.04
N ASN A 474 17.80 -5.90 33.80
CA ASN A 474 18.31 -7.27 33.71
C ASN A 474 18.04 -7.86 32.30
N TYR A 475 16.85 -7.62 31.76
CA TYR A 475 16.51 -8.05 30.39
C TYR A 475 17.40 -7.36 29.35
N LEU A 476 17.68 -6.08 29.51
CA LEU A 476 18.63 -5.36 28.65
C LEU A 476 20.03 -6.00 28.70
N ALA A 477 20.52 -6.34 29.89
CA ALA A 477 21.79 -7.02 30.04
C ALA A 477 21.84 -8.37 29.32
N VAL A 478 20.75 -9.15 29.38
CA VAL A 478 20.62 -10.41 28.63
C VAL A 478 20.67 -10.17 27.10
N ARG A 479 20.02 -9.10 26.61
CA ARG A 479 20.08 -8.76 25.16
C ARG A 479 21.49 -8.37 24.73
N TYR A 480 22.22 -7.61 25.52
CA TYR A 480 23.63 -7.29 25.26
C TYR A 480 24.54 -8.53 25.27
N ALA A 481 24.32 -9.44 26.21
CA ALA A 481 25.08 -10.69 26.27
C ALA A 481 24.82 -11.56 25.03
N GLU A 482 23.57 -11.68 24.60
CA GLU A 482 23.19 -12.38 23.37
C GLU A 482 23.82 -11.73 22.12
N GLN A 483 23.72 -10.40 22.00
CA GLN A 483 24.34 -9.63 20.92
C GLN A 483 25.84 -9.90 20.85
N HIS A 484 26.55 -9.81 21.95
CA HIS A 484 27.98 -10.08 22.01
C HIS A 484 28.30 -11.53 21.63
N HIS A 485 27.57 -12.49 22.17
CA HIS A 485 27.75 -13.91 21.82
C HIS A 485 27.59 -14.17 20.33
N LEU A 486 26.51 -13.65 19.72
CA LEU A 486 26.26 -13.81 18.30
C LEU A 486 27.31 -13.10 17.42
N GLN A 487 27.82 -11.96 17.88
CA GLN A 487 28.89 -11.25 17.17
C GLN A 487 30.19 -12.07 17.15
N VAL A 488 30.64 -12.59 18.28
CA VAL A 488 31.92 -13.32 18.37
C VAL A 488 31.86 -14.73 17.79
N THR A 489 30.68 -15.35 17.73
CA THR A 489 30.49 -16.69 17.17
C THR A 489 30.22 -16.68 15.66
N PHE A 490 30.00 -15.52 15.04
CA PHE A 490 29.63 -15.46 13.63
C PHE A 490 30.72 -15.97 12.69
N GLN A 491 32.01 -15.73 12.99
CA GLN A 491 33.09 -16.25 12.18
C GLN A 491 33.07 -17.80 12.11
N ALA A 492 32.84 -18.47 13.21
CA ALA A 492 32.71 -19.92 13.24
C ALA A 492 31.50 -20.42 12.42
N ALA A 493 30.36 -19.72 12.50
CA ALA A 493 29.20 -20.01 11.66
C ALA A 493 29.50 -19.84 10.17
N TRP A 494 30.22 -18.79 9.78
CA TRP A 494 30.66 -18.57 8.41
C TRP A 494 31.54 -19.72 7.88
N GLU A 495 32.55 -20.14 8.65
CA GLU A 495 33.42 -21.25 8.29
C GLU A 495 32.66 -22.58 8.17
N ALA A 496 31.71 -22.81 9.06
CA ALA A 496 30.89 -24.02 9.06
C ALA A 496 29.89 -24.12 7.91
N HIS A 497 29.36 -22.99 7.40
CA HIS A 497 28.26 -23.01 6.45
C HIS A 497 28.61 -22.40 5.09
N PHE A 498 29.41 -21.34 5.00
CA PHE A 498 29.69 -20.64 3.75
C PHE A 498 31.09 -20.95 3.18
N ASP A 499 32.09 -21.05 4.00
CA ASP A 499 33.48 -21.25 3.50
C ASP A 499 33.87 -22.73 3.41
N LYS A 500 33.03 -23.65 3.81
CA LYS A 500 33.26 -25.08 3.70
C LYS A 500 33.32 -25.55 2.23
N ARG A 501 34.17 -26.56 1.95
CA ARG A 501 34.25 -27.20 0.62
C ARG A 501 32.93 -27.77 0.14
N GLY A 502 32.08 -28.26 1.07
CA GLY A 502 30.76 -28.83 0.79
C GLY A 502 29.82 -27.80 0.16
N PHE A 503 29.76 -26.56 0.69
CA PHE A 503 28.96 -25.48 0.14
C PHE A 503 29.32 -25.17 -1.31
N ARG A 504 30.63 -24.98 -1.60
CA ARG A 504 31.09 -24.66 -2.96
C ARG A 504 30.78 -25.79 -3.95
N ARG A 505 30.96 -27.06 -3.53
CA ARG A 505 30.64 -28.23 -4.35
C ARG A 505 29.14 -28.32 -4.63
N ASN A 506 28.29 -28.17 -3.61
CA ASN A 506 26.85 -28.23 -3.76
C ASN A 506 26.32 -27.13 -4.67
N LEU A 507 26.86 -25.90 -4.52
CA LEU A 507 26.54 -24.78 -5.40
C LEU A 507 26.93 -25.07 -6.86
N ALA A 508 28.14 -25.52 -7.10
CA ALA A 508 28.60 -25.84 -8.45
C ALA A 508 27.75 -26.94 -9.10
N GLN A 509 27.41 -27.98 -8.35
CA GLN A 509 26.51 -29.05 -8.83
C GLN A 509 25.06 -28.57 -9.04
N ALA A 510 24.57 -27.63 -8.23
CA ALA A 510 23.24 -27.04 -8.41
C ALA A 510 23.18 -26.21 -9.70
N VAL A 511 24.20 -25.39 -9.96
CA VAL A 511 24.25 -24.51 -11.13
C VAL A 511 24.57 -25.24 -12.42
N SER A 512 25.34 -26.35 -12.38
CA SER A 512 25.74 -27.11 -13.57
C SER A 512 24.61 -27.81 -14.32
N VAL A 513 23.39 -27.75 -13.81
CA VAL A 513 22.20 -28.32 -14.46
C VAL A 513 21.60 -27.34 -15.50
N LEU A 514 21.92 -26.04 -15.37
CA LEU A 514 21.49 -25.01 -16.32
C LEU A 514 22.36 -25.03 -17.57
#